data_716776fc7f02b3167f0ae1cf13f40e9c
#
_entry.id   716776fc7f02b3167f0ae1cf13f40e9c
#
_cell.length_a   1.000
_cell.length_b   1.000
_cell.length_c   1.000
_cell.angle_alpha   90.00
_cell.angle_beta   90.00
_cell.angle_gamma   90.00
#
_symmetry.space_group_name_H-M   'P 1'
#
loop_
_entity.id
_entity.type
_entity.pdbx_description
1 polymer ?
#
loop_
_entity_poly.entity_id
_entity_poly.type
_entity_poly.pdbx_seq_one_letter_code
_entity_poly.pdbx_strand_id
1 'polypeptide(L)'
;MDLPNWFSIRQSRRKAIRNLGILAGAGLALDAGVLAAERATATTLSPRPNPINHILIACQENHSFDNYFGYYPNAGKFGLPANYSQPDGNGGTVTPQHITSSFPTDNSHTWQSIHGEWDNGKMDGFYTTDGSDAMGYYDGSDLQYYYALAGAFTLCGNYFCPVLGPTVPNRLALVAATAGGNTTDTLDTGSLNFPTIVDLLDQHKISWRCYNLGLGLGSTSWLEHFNALNFFQKWQNDDRLQFSEDDYHNDLSAGTLPQVSFLITEELISEHPPLNIQDGQQKMADVIAKLMTSSAWTSSATDHTTQKQRNRGSSPVG
;
A
#
# COMPACT_ATOMS: atom_id res chain seq x y z
N MET A 1 -9.00 21.77 8.99
CA MET A 1 -8.84 21.46 7.54
C MET A 1 -10.20 21.08 6.98
N ASP A 2 -10.75 21.85 6.05
CA ASP A 2 -12.03 21.49 5.42
C ASP A 2 -11.76 20.35 4.43
N LEU A 3 -12.30 19.17 4.74
CA LEU A 3 -12.19 18.02 3.84
C LEU A 3 -12.90 18.31 2.52
N PRO A 4 -12.32 17.98 1.37
CA PRO A 4 -12.94 18.19 0.08
C PRO A 4 -14.32 17.52 -0.01
N ASN A 5 -15.31 18.18 -0.66
CA ASN A 5 -16.70 17.74 -0.77
C ASN A 5 -16.93 16.33 -1.40
N TRP A 6 -15.90 15.70 -1.95
CA TRP A 6 -16.00 14.36 -2.55
C TRP A 6 -16.13 13.22 -1.52
N PHE A 7 -15.84 13.45 -0.23
CA PHE A 7 -16.12 12.49 0.84
C PHE A 7 -17.62 12.20 1.06
N SER A 8 -18.50 13.02 0.51
CA SER A 8 -19.96 12.85 0.65
C SER A 8 -20.57 11.79 -0.26
N ILE A 9 -19.84 11.22 -1.21
CA ILE A 9 -20.35 10.20 -2.13
C ILE A 9 -20.34 8.83 -1.44
N ARG A 10 -21.37 8.56 -0.67
CA ARG A 10 -21.67 7.19 -0.18
C ARG A 10 -22.08 6.31 -1.34
N GLN A 11 -21.16 5.62 -1.97
CA GLN A 11 -21.50 4.52 -2.88
C GLN A 11 -21.73 3.22 -2.08
N SER A 12 -22.90 2.65 -2.26
CA SER A 12 -23.32 1.42 -1.61
C SER A 12 -22.48 0.22 -2.06
N ARG A 13 -21.43 -0.11 -1.29
CA ARG A 13 -20.54 -1.27 -1.50
C ARG A 13 -21.20 -2.62 -1.20
N ARG A 14 -22.39 -2.65 -0.59
CA ARG A 14 -23.08 -3.90 -0.23
C ARG A 14 -23.58 -4.73 -1.42
N LYS A 15 -23.63 -4.21 -2.64
CA LYS A 15 -24.06 -4.95 -3.83
C LYS A 15 -22.95 -5.70 -4.57
N ALA A 16 -21.68 -5.33 -4.43
CA ALA A 16 -20.57 -5.99 -5.13
C ALA A 16 -20.16 -7.33 -4.47
N ILE A 17 -20.33 -7.45 -3.16
CA ILE A 17 -19.91 -8.65 -2.39
C ILE A 17 -20.94 -9.79 -2.51
N ARG A 18 -22.17 -9.49 -2.86
CA ARG A 18 -23.26 -10.49 -2.94
C ARG A 18 -23.19 -11.42 -4.16
N ASN A 19 -22.44 -11.07 -5.19
CA ASN A 19 -22.29 -11.87 -6.40
C ASN A 19 -21.08 -12.81 -6.43
N LEU A 20 -20.21 -12.76 -5.42
CA LEU A 20 -19.06 -13.67 -5.25
C LEU A 20 -19.35 -14.90 -4.36
N GLY A 21 -20.52 -14.93 -3.72
CA GLY A 21 -20.91 -15.97 -2.74
C GLY A 21 -21.67 -17.17 -3.28
N ILE A 22 -21.93 -17.30 -4.58
CA ILE A 22 -22.83 -18.32 -5.13
C ILE A 22 -22.10 -19.48 -5.83
N LEU A 23 -20.77 -19.51 -5.84
CA LEU A 23 -19.99 -20.59 -6.50
C LEU A 23 -19.27 -21.55 -5.55
N ALA A 24 -19.64 -21.57 -4.27
CA ALA A 24 -19.11 -22.54 -3.30
C ALA A 24 -20.24 -23.24 -2.55
N GLY A 25 -20.92 -24.15 -3.21
CA GLY A 25 -21.97 -24.93 -2.52
C GLY A 25 -22.73 -25.88 -3.42
N ALA A 26 -22.06 -26.88 -3.99
CA ALA A 26 -22.73 -28.10 -4.43
C ALA A 26 -21.79 -29.28 -4.14
N GLY A 27 -22.03 -29.94 -3.01
CA GLY A 27 -21.37 -31.18 -2.61
C GLY A 27 -21.85 -32.36 -3.40
N LEU A 28 -20.94 -33.27 -3.59
CA LEU A 28 -20.91 -34.66 -3.94
C LEU A 28 -22.24 -35.46 -3.83
N ALA A 29 -22.65 -36.05 -4.94
CA ALA A 29 -23.25 -37.36 -4.98
C ALA A 29 -22.62 -38.14 -6.14
N LEU A 30 -21.90 -39.21 -5.79
CA LEU A 30 -21.41 -40.22 -6.71
C LEU A 30 -22.58 -41.11 -7.14
N ASP A 31 -22.84 -41.18 -8.43
CA ASP A 31 -23.47 -42.39 -9.00
C ASP A 31 -22.83 -42.72 -10.35
N ALA A 32 -22.45 -43.98 -10.50
CA ALA A 32 -21.75 -44.52 -11.61
C ALA A 32 -22.69 -44.80 -12.77
N GLY A 33 -22.36 -44.28 -13.95
CA GLY A 33 -23.02 -44.75 -15.16
C GLY A 33 -22.87 -43.80 -16.37
N VAL A 34 -22.14 -44.32 -17.37
CA VAL A 34 -22.11 -43.89 -18.76
C VAL A 34 -21.21 -42.70 -19.13
N LEU A 35 -20.04 -43.07 -19.64
CA LEU A 35 -19.17 -42.25 -20.43
C LEU A 35 -19.85 -41.85 -21.77
N ALA A 36 -20.39 -40.66 -21.84
CA ALA A 36 -20.60 -39.94 -23.06
C ALA A 36 -19.66 -38.72 -23.02
N ALA A 37 -18.56 -38.78 -23.80
CA ALA A 37 -17.67 -37.66 -23.95
C ALA A 37 -18.37 -36.58 -24.81
N GLU A 38 -19.17 -35.75 -24.18
CA GLU A 38 -19.49 -34.44 -24.75
C GLU A 38 -18.24 -33.57 -24.63
N ARG A 39 -17.59 -33.35 -25.78
CA ARG A 39 -16.63 -32.26 -25.93
C ARG A 39 -17.36 -30.97 -25.60
N ALA A 40 -17.25 -30.53 -24.35
CA ALA A 40 -17.56 -29.16 -23.99
C ALA A 40 -16.67 -28.28 -24.87
N THR A 41 -17.22 -27.66 -25.89
CA THR A 41 -16.59 -26.55 -26.59
C THR A 41 -16.35 -25.51 -25.51
N ALA A 42 -15.10 -25.39 -25.11
CA ALA A 42 -14.65 -24.30 -24.26
C ALA A 42 -15.00 -23.00 -25.00
N THR A 43 -16.12 -22.41 -24.62
CA THR A 43 -16.42 -21.05 -24.99
C THR A 43 -15.25 -20.23 -24.43
N THR A 44 -14.36 -19.80 -25.31
CA THR A 44 -13.32 -18.84 -24.97
C THR A 44 -14.05 -17.60 -24.51
N LEU A 45 -14.22 -17.47 -23.17
CA LEU A 45 -14.68 -16.23 -22.58
C LEU A 45 -13.66 -15.18 -23.05
N SER A 46 -14.10 -14.25 -23.87
CA SER A 46 -13.27 -13.09 -24.20
C SER A 46 -12.74 -12.51 -22.91
N PRO A 47 -11.43 -12.26 -22.81
CA PRO A 47 -10.88 -11.69 -21.58
C PRO A 47 -11.69 -10.44 -21.24
N ARG A 48 -12.27 -10.39 -20.04
CA ARG A 48 -12.92 -9.15 -19.59
C ARG A 48 -11.85 -8.08 -19.62
N PRO A 49 -12.10 -6.90 -20.21
CA PRO A 49 -11.13 -5.84 -20.19
C PRO A 49 -10.79 -5.56 -18.71
N ASN A 50 -9.50 -5.47 -18.42
CA ASN A 50 -9.05 -5.11 -17.08
C ASN A 50 -9.59 -3.71 -16.76
N PRO A 51 -10.40 -3.52 -15.71
CA PRO A 51 -10.95 -2.22 -15.38
C PRO A 51 -9.90 -1.27 -14.76
N ILE A 52 -8.70 -1.77 -14.45
CA ILE A 52 -7.61 -0.99 -13.85
C ILE A 52 -6.68 -0.54 -14.95
N ASN A 53 -6.61 0.75 -15.18
CA ASN A 53 -5.74 1.37 -16.17
C ASN A 53 -4.43 1.87 -15.55
N HIS A 54 -4.46 2.29 -14.28
CA HIS A 54 -3.31 2.82 -13.58
C HIS A 54 -3.20 2.20 -12.18
N ILE A 55 -1.97 1.90 -11.78
CA ILE A 55 -1.59 1.46 -10.42
C ILE A 55 -0.56 2.45 -9.91
N LEU A 56 -0.86 3.11 -8.81
CA LEU A 56 0.08 3.98 -8.12
C LEU A 56 0.48 3.32 -6.79
N ILE A 57 1.76 3.21 -6.56
CA ILE A 57 2.34 2.63 -5.35
C ILE A 57 3.04 3.76 -4.60
N ALA A 58 2.43 4.20 -3.50
CA ALA A 58 3.02 5.16 -2.57
C ALA A 58 3.34 4.44 -1.27
N CYS A 59 4.59 4.44 -0.87
CA CYS A 59 5.05 3.76 0.34
C CYS A 59 5.64 4.80 1.29
N GLN A 60 4.83 5.25 2.24
CA GLN A 60 5.28 6.05 3.37
C GLN A 60 5.93 5.14 4.43
N GLU A 61 6.70 5.73 5.33
CA GLU A 61 7.37 5.00 6.41
C GLU A 61 7.57 5.87 7.67
N ASN A 62 7.83 5.42 8.79
CA ASN A 62 8.13 4.06 9.22
C ASN A 62 7.15 3.71 10.37
N HIS A 63 5.88 3.51 10.09
CA HIS A 63 4.82 3.30 11.08
C HIS A 63 4.11 1.97 10.86
N SER A 64 3.86 1.25 11.96
CA SER A 64 3.09 0.01 11.91
C SER A 64 1.60 0.28 11.72
N PHE A 65 0.84 -0.75 11.33
CA PHE A 65 -0.61 -0.72 11.32
C PHE A 65 -1.17 -0.35 12.70
N ASP A 66 -0.64 -0.92 13.77
CA ASP A 66 -1.13 -0.68 15.12
C ASP A 66 -0.83 0.73 15.62
N ASN A 67 0.30 1.33 15.22
CA ASN A 67 0.63 2.71 15.54
C ASN A 67 -0.35 3.70 14.91
N TYR A 68 -0.79 3.47 13.64
CA TYR A 68 -1.69 4.37 12.91
C TYR A 68 -3.17 3.96 13.00
N PHE A 69 -3.48 2.67 12.95
CA PHE A 69 -4.85 2.18 12.83
C PHE A 69 -5.28 1.24 13.96
N GLY A 70 -4.40 0.98 14.94
CA GLY A 70 -4.72 0.12 16.09
C GLY A 70 -5.97 0.59 16.85
N TYR A 71 -6.17 1.90 16.93
CA TYR A 71 -7.33 2.56 17.54
C TYR A 71 -8.34 3.12 16.53
N TYR A 72 -8.22 2.78 15.24
CA TYR A 72 -9.21 3.19 14.25
C TYR A 72 -10.58 2.55 14.54
N PRO A 73 -11.68 3.34 14.71
CA PRO A 73 -12.97 2.82 15.16
C PRO A 73 -13.56 1.70 14.29
N ASN A 74 -13.20 1.65 13.01
CA ASN A 74 -13.68 0.65 12.06
C ASN A 74 -12.62 -0.40 11.71
N ALA A 75 -11.52 -0.51 12.46
CA ALA A 75 -10.51 -1.56 12.26
C ALA A 75 -11.08 -2.97 12.54
N GLY A 76 -12.13 -3.06 13.35
CA GLY A 76 -12.78 -4.32 13.71
C GLY A 76 -11.80 -5.25 14.43
N LYS A 77 -11.68 -6.49 13.97
CA LYS A 77 -10.77 -7.49 14.56
C LYS A 77 -9.27 -7.21 14.31
N PHE A 78 -8.93 -6.24 13.47
CA PHE A 78 -7.55 -5.86 13.17
C PHE A 78 -7.04 -4.71 14.04
N GLY A 79 -7.93 -4.05 14.79
CA GLY A 79 -7.54 -3.06 15.79
C GLY A 79 -6.99 -3.72 17.05
N LEU A 80 -6.31 -2.92 17.89
CA LEU A 80 -5.79 -3.39 19.15
C LEU A 80 -6.95 -3.81 20.09
N PRO A 81 -6.81 -4.92 20.82
CA PRO A 81 -7.77 -5.30 21.85
C PRO A 81 -7.87 -4.23 22.96
N ALA A 82 -9.05 -4.04 23.54
CA ALA A 82 -9.29 -3.02 24.56
C ALA A 82 -8.35 -3.11 25.78
N ASN A 83 -7.86 -4.31 26.09
CA ASN A 83 -6.96 -4.56 27.23
C ASN A 83 -5.57 -4.99 26.74
N TYR A 84 -5.15 -4.51 25.56
CA TYR A 84 -3.82 -4.83 25.05
C TYR A 84 -2.75 -4.28 26.01
N SER A 85 -1.76 -5.10 26.30
CA SER A 85 -0.59 -4.74 27.09
C SER A 85 0.59 -5.61 26.71
N GLN A 86 1.78 -5.14 27.02
CA GLN A 86 3.03 -5.88 26.83
C GLN A 86 3.79 -6.03 28.16
N PRO A 87 4.64 -7.07 28.30
CA PRO A 87 5.52 -7.21 29.44
C PRO A 87 6.46 -5.99 29.59
N ASP A 88 6.69 -5.55 30.84
CA ASP A 88 7.65 -4.48 31.14
C ASP A 88 9.08 -4.97 31.43
N GLY A 89 9.29 -6.29 31.34
CA GLY A 89 10.57 -6.94 31.67
C GLY A 89 10.85 -7.11 33.18
N ASN A 90 9.99 -6.56 34.05
CA ASN A 90 10.14 -6.60 35.51
C ASN A 90 9.02 -7.36 36.23
N GLY A 91 8.21 -8.09 35.46
CA GLY A 91 7.06 -8.86 35.96
C GLY A 91 5.74 -8.11 35.99
N GLY A 92 5.72 -6.87 35.48
CA GLY A 92 4.51 -6.07 35.22
C GLY A 92 4.17 -6.00 33.74
N THR A 93 3.24 -5.10 33.40
CA THR A 93 2.83 -4.84 32.02
C THR A 93 2.65 -3.35 31.76
N VAL A 94 2.81 -2.95 30.50
CA VAL A 94 2.56 -1.60 29.98
C VAL A 94 1.47 -1.63 28.93
N THR A 95 0.65 -0.59 28.91
CA THR A 95 -0.40 -0.40 27.91
C THR A 95 0.00 0.64 26.87
N PRO A 96 -0.56 0.61 25.64
CA PRO A 96 -0.33 1.64 24.65
C PRO A 96 -0.68 3.04 25.15
N GLN A 97 0.05 4.03 24.64
CA GLN A 97 -0.10 5.44 25.00
C GLN A 97 -0.32 6.29 23.76
N HIS A 98 -1.27 7.24 23.84
CA HIS A 98 -1.50 8.20 22.76
C HIS A 98 -0.31 9.17 22.64
N ILE A 99 0.27 9.21 21.42
CA ILE A 99 1.34 10.17 21.09
C ILE A 99 0.66 11.49 20.70
N THR A 100 0.93 12.54 21.46
CA THR A 100 0.38 13.89 21.18
C THR A 100 1.32 14.77 20.36
N SER A 101 2.57 14.33 20.16
CA SER A 101 3.55 15.01 19.33
C SER A 101 3.43 14.54 17.88
N SER A 102 3.45 15.47 16.94
CA SER A 102 3.57 15.12 15.52
C SER A 102 4.99 14.70 15.11
N PHE A 103 5.96 14.77 16.03
CA PHE A 103 7.34 14.34 15.87
C PHE A 103 7.58 13.13 16.78
N PRO A 104 7.35 11.90 16.29
CA PRO A 104 7.54 10.69 17.09
C PRO A 104 9.02 10.42 17.34
N THR A 105 9.30 9.60 18.36
CA THR A 105 10.64 9.06 18.56
C THR A 105 10.95 8.02 17.48
N ASP A 106 12.19 8.02 17.01
CA ASP A 106 12.67 7.01 16.08
C ASP A 106 13.12 5.78 16.85
N ASN A 107 12.25 4.76 16.89
CA ASN A 107 12.57 3.48 17.51
C ASN A 107 13.61 2.71 16.67
N SER A 108 14.36 1.83 17.30
CA SER A 108 15.33 1.01 16.61
C SER A 108 14.62 0.08 15.61
N HIS A 109 15.01 0.14 14.33
CA HIS A 109 14.48 -0.72 13.28
C HIS A 109 15.58 -1.59 12.65
N THR A 110 16.60 -1.91 13.41
CA THR A 110 17.63 -2.87 13.00
C THR A 110 17.08 -4.29 12.95
N TRP A 111 17.76 -5.16 12.20
CA TRP A 111 17.43 -6.60 12.18
C TRP A 111 17.30 -7.19 13.60
N GLN A 112 18.21 -6.86 14.50
CA GLN A 112 18.23 -7.36 15.86
C GLN A 112 17.06 -6.86 16.70
N SER A 113 16.76 -5.55 16.65
CA SER A 113 15.64 -4.99 17.41
C SER A 113 14.31 -5.56 16.95
N ILE A 114 14.06 -5.63 15.64
CA ILE A 114 12.82 -6.19 15.07
C ILE A 114 12.65 -7.67 15.48
N HIS A 115 13.75 -8.47 15.54
CA HIS A 115 13.67 -9.84 16.06
C HIS A 115 13.46 -9.90 17.57
N GLY A 116 13.96 -8.91 18.32
CA GLY A 116 13.66 -8.73 19.74
C GLY A 116 12.18 -8.46 19.99
N GLU A 117 11.59 -7.54 19.23
CA GLU A 117 10.17 -7.21 19.28
C GLU A 117 9.28 -8.42 18.93
N TRP A 118 9.67 -9.17 17.90
CA TRP A 118 8.97 -10.37 17.45
C TRP A 118 8.97 -11.50 18.47
N ASP A 119 10.02 -11.60 19.31
CA ASP A 119 10.23 -12.61 20.35
C ASP A 119 9.77 -14.03 19.95
N ASN A 120 10.35 -14.55 18.86
CA ASN A 120 10.04 -15.88 18.34
C ASN A 120 8.54 -16.12 18.05
N GLY A 121 7.83 -15.08 17.65
CA GLY A 121 6.43 -15.12 17.26
C GLY A 121 5.43 -14.79 18.36
N LYS A 122 5.89 -14.47 19.57
CA LYS A 122 5.00 -14.03 20.66
C LYS A 122 4.49 -12.61 20.45
N MET A 123 5.27 -11.77 19.72
CA MET A 123 4.93 -10.36 19.47
C MET A 123 4.76 -9.56 20.75
N ASP A 124 5.59 -9.83 21.77
CA ASP A 124 5.49 -9.23 23.09
C ASP A 124 6.80 -8.58 23.58
N GLY A 125 7.76 -8.40 22.66
CA GLY A 125 9.05 -7.81 22.94
C GLY A 125 9.18 -6.32 22.64
N PHE A 126 8.14 -5.62 22.20
CA PHE A 126 8.23 -4.22 21.77
C PHE A 126 8.71 -3.29 22.89
N TYR A 127 8.05 -3.31 24.03
CA TYR A 127 8.45 -2.47 25.16
C TYR A 127 9.84 -2.83 25.72
N THR A 128 10.15 -4.10 25.80
CA THR A 128 11.45 -4.56 26.35
C THR A 128 12.61 -4.28 25.42
N THR A 129 12.36 -4.11 24.10
CA THR A 129 13.38 -3.79 23.10
C THR A 129 13.57 -2.29 22.95
N ASP A 130 12.49 -1.52 22.76
CA ASP A 130 12.55 -0.11 22.37
C ASP A 130 11.88 0.83 23.38
N GLY A 131 11.39 0.31 24.49
CA GLY A 131 10.85 1.12 25.58
C GLY A 131 9.44 1.64 25.36
N SER A 132 9.10 2.74 26.05
CA SER A 132 7.75 3.31 26.03
C SER A 132 7.28 3.78 24.67
N ASP A 133 8.19 4.23 23.83
CA ASP A 133 7.85 4.85 22.55
C ASP A 133 7.35 3.81 21.53
N ALA A 134 7.81 2.55 21.63
CA ALA A 134 7.27 1.43 20.88
C ALA A 134 5.81 1.08 21.22
N MET A 135 5.30 1.60 22.33
CA MET A 135 3.90 1.44 22.73
C MET A 135 3.03 2.65 22.35
N GLY A 136 3.57 3.56 21.55
CA GLY A 136 2.87 4.75 21.10
C GLY A 136 1.86 4.48 19.99
N TYR A 137 0.73 5.20 20.00
CA TYR A 137 -0.24 5.19 18.89
C TYR A 137 -0.74 6.60 18.58
N TYR A 138 -1.22 6.76 17.34
CA TYR A 138 -1.97 7.92 16.88
C TYR A 138 -3.44 7.57 16.70
N ASP A 139 -4.31 8.55 16.77
CA ASP A 139 -5.75 8.35 16.56
C ASP A 139 -6.34 9.31 15.50
N GLY A 140 -7.66 9.40 15.44
CA GLY A 140 -8.37 10.25 14.47
C GLY A 140 -8.17 11.74 14.68
N SER A 141 -7.66 12.21 15.80
CA SER A 141 -7.29 13.61 16.04
C SER A 141 -5.97 13.97 15.34
N ASP A 142 -5.10 12.98 15.14
CA ASP A 142 -3.79 13.15 14.53
C ASP A 142 -3.83 12.78 13.03
N LEU A 143 -4.54 11.70 12.66
CA LEU A 143 -4.53 11.07 11.35
C LEU A 143 -5.85 11.28 10.59
N GLN A 144 -6.38 12.49 10.62
CA GLN A 144 -7.69 12.82 10.05
C GLN A 144 -7.83 12.39 8.58
N TYR A 145 -6.80 12.65 7.77
CA TYR A 145 -6.83 12.32 6.36
C TYR A 145 -6.77 10.80 6.13
N TYR A 146 -5.88 10.08 6.79
CA TYR A 146 -5.78 8.63 6.66
C TYR A 146 -7.01 7.90 7.17
N TYR A 147 -7.61 8.36 8.27
CA TYR A 147 -8.87 7.80 8.76
C TYR A 147 -10.03 8.06 7.80
N ALA A 148 -10.04 9.23 7.13
CA ALA A 148 -11.00 9.52 6.08
C ALA A 148 -10.81 8.62 4.85
N LEU A 149 -9.55 8.39 4.41
CA LEU A 149 -9.24 7.44 3.34
C LEU A 149 -9.67 6.01 3.71
N ALA A 150 -9.34 5.55 4.91
CA ALA A 150 -9.74 4.22 5.40
C ALA A 150 -11.27 4.06 5.44
N GLY A 151 -11.99 5.14 5.76
CA GLY A 151 -13.46 5.18 5.73
C GLY A 151 -14.07 5.17 4.33
N ALA A 152 -13.39 5.75 3.35
CA ALA A 152 -13.85 5.87 1.97
C ALA A 152 -13.44 4.69 1.09
N PHE A 153 -12.28 4.09 1.36
CA PHE A 153 -11.65 3.03 0.55
C PHE A 153 -11.43 1.76 1.37
N THR A 154 -10.57 0.87 0.89
CA THR A 154 -10.25 -0.38 1.56
C THR A 154 -9.05 -0.20 2.47
N LEU A 155 -9.21 -0.46 3.77
CA LEU A 155 -8.11 -0.62 4.71
C LEU A 155 -7.72 -2.10 4.76
N CYS A 156 -6.44 -2.40 4.50
CA CYS A 156 -5.92 -3.76 4.48
C CYS A 156 -5.32 -4.12 5.85
N GLY A 157 -6.12 -4.66 6.76
CA GLY A 157 -5.70 -5.00 8.13
C GLY A 157 -4.83 -6.26 8.25
N ASN A 158 -4.67 -7.03 7.17
CA ASN A 158 -3.78 -8.20 7.09
C ASN A 158 -2.66 -7.99 6.06
N TYR A 159 -2.17 -6.80 5.93
CA TYR A 159 -1.03 -6.48 5.09
C TYR A 159 0.23 -6.40 5.97
N PHE A 160 1.14 -7.34 5.80
CA PHE A 160 2.34 -7.46 6.62
C PHE A 160 3.59 -7.18 5.79
N CYS A 161 4.66 -6.72 6.46
CA CYS A 161 5.96 -6.64 5.83
C CYS A 161 6.45 -8.04 5.43
N PRO A 162 7.04 -8.22 4.24
CA PRO A 162 7.49 -9.52 3.78
C PRO A 162 8.81 -9.99 4.42
N VAL A 163 9.56 -9.07 5.01
CA VAL A 163 10.84 -9.32 5.67
C VAL A 163 10.79 -8.80 7.10
N LEU A 164 11.12 -9.66 8.06
CA LEU A 164 11.27 -9.28 9.46
C LEU A 164 12.65 -8.58 9.62
N GLY A 165 12.70 -7.34 9.16
CA GLY A 165 13.94 -6.59 9.04
C GLY A 165 13.69 -5.12 8.64
N PRO A 166 14.77 -4.33 8.47
CA PRO A 166 14.70 -2.90 8.25
C PRO A 166 14.16 -2.50 6.88
N THR A 167 14.28 -1.22 6.53
CA THR A 167 13.71 -0.58 5.34
C THR A 167 14.19 -1.20 4.04
N VAL A 168 15.50 -1.29 3.81
CA VAL A 168 16.04 -1.73 2.50
C VAL A 168 15.61 -3.16 2.15
N PRO A 169 15.70 -4.18 3.01
CA PRO A 169 15.17 -5.51 2.71
C PRO A 169 13.69 -5.53 2.32
N ASN A 170 12.85 -4.73 2.98
CA ASN A 170 11.42 -4.64 2.68
C ASN A 170 11.15 -3.91 1.37
N ARG A 171 11.88 -2.85 1.06
CA ARG A 171 11.78 -2.16 -0.24
C ARG A 171 12.30 -3.00 -1.39
N LEU A 172 13.35 -3.82 -1.18
CA LEU A 172 13.76 -4.82 -2.16
C LEU A 172 12.66 -5.85 -2.41
N ALA A 173 12.03 -6.35 -1.35
CA ALA A 173 10.93 -7.29 -1.49
C ALA A 173 9.71 -6.67 -2.21
N LEU A 174 9.45 -5.37 -2.06
CA LEU A 174 8.40 -4.65 -2.78
C LEU A 174 8.64 -4.68 -4.29
N VAL A 175 9.89 -4.52 -4.75
CA VAL A 175 10.20 -4.42 -6.19
C VAL A 175 10.68 -5.73 -6.81
N ALA A 176 11.13 -6.71 -5.99
CA ALA A 176 11.73 -7.95 -6.48
C ALA A 176 11.17 -9.23 -5.84
N ALA A 177 10.18 -9.11 -4.94
CA ALA A 177 9.59 -10.20 -4.16
C ALA A 177 10.64 -10.99 -3.30
N THR A 178 11.82 -10.43 -3.09
CA THR A 178 12.89 -10.98 -2.26
C THR A 178 13.84 -9.88 -1.81
N ALA A 179 14.41 -10.03 -0.62
CA ALA A 179 15.48 -9.17 -0.13
C ALA A 179 16.87 -9.60 -0.65
N GLY A 180 16.98 -10.71 -1.41
CA GLY A 180 18.26 -11.21 -1.91
C GLY A 180 19.26 -11.61 -0.81
N GLY A 181 18.77 -11.88 0.40
CA GLY A 181 19.60 -12.18 1.58
C GLY A 181 20.10 -10.95 2.34
N ASN A 182 19.71 -9.72 1.92
CA ASN A 182 20.03 -8.50 2.65
C ASN A 182 19.26 -8.40 3.97
N THR A 183 19.94 -8.00 5.04
CA THR A 183 19.40 -7.87 6.40
C THR A 183 19.67 -6.49 7.02
N THR A 184 20.23 -5.57 6.25
CA THR A 184 20.64 -4.24 6.72
C THR A 184 20.17 -3.14 5.78
N ASP A 185 20.21 -1.87 6.24
CA ASP A 185 19.95 -0.71 5.39
C ASP A 185 21.18 -0.24 4.62
N THR A 186 22.33 -0.89 4.86
CA THR A 186 23.58 -0.58 4.16
C THR A 186 23.70 -1.45 2.92
N LEU A 187 23.44 -0.86 1.77
CA LEU A 187 23.57 -1.53 0.46
C LEU A 187 24.07 -0.53 -0.58
N ASP A 188 25.08 -0.93 -1.34
CA ASP A 188 25.64 -0.09 -2.40
C ASP A 188 24.69 -0.03 -3.61
N THR A 189 24.54 1.15 -4.19
CA THR A 189 23.78 1.33 -5.43
C THR A 189 24.40 0.48 -6.55
N GLY A 190 23.53 -0.16 -7.36
CA GLY A 190 23.97 -1.04 -8.46
C GLY A 190 24.65 -2.35 -8.04
N SER A 191 24.55 -2.77 -6.79
CA SER A 191 25.16 -4.01 -6.31
C SER A 191 24.34 -5.26 -6.64
N LEU A 192 23.05 -5.11 -6.99
CA LEU A 192 22.14 -6.22 -7.25
C LEU A 192 21.89 -6.45 -8.74
N ASN A 193 21.61 -7.73 -9.10
CA ASN A 193 21.41 -8.12 -10.50
C ASN A 193 20.32 -9.18 -10.73
N PHE A 194 19.47 -9.46 -9.73
CA PHE A 194 18.36 -10.38 -9.91
C PHE A 194 17.11 -9.65 -10.46
N PRO A 195 16.09 -10.39 -10.99
CA PRO A 195 14.93 -9.79 -11.62
C PRO A 195 14.06 -8.98 -10.66
N THR A 196 13.43 -7.92 -11.21
CA THR A 196 12.50 -7.05 -10.51
C THR A 196 11.12 -7.05 -11.19
N ILE A 197 10.11 -6.47 -10.55
CA ILE A 197 8.79 -6.30 -11.15
C ILE A 197 8.85 -5.45 -12.42
N VAL A 198 9.75 -4.47 -12.50
CA VAL A 198 9.85 -3.61 -13.69
C VAL A 198 10.45 -4.35 -14.89
N ASP A 199 11.22 -5.43 -14.68
CA ASP A 199 11.61 -6.34 -15.77
C ASP A 199 10.39 -7.01 -16.41
N LEU A 200 9.42 -7.42 -15.59
CA LEU A 200 8.16 -8.00 -16.08
C LEU A 200 7.29 -6.96 -16.75
N LEU A 201 7.24 -5.74 -16.22
CA LEU A 201 6.51 -4.64 -16.85
C LEU A 201 7.06 -4.35 -18.25
N ASP A 202 8.38 -4.25 -18.40
CA ASP A 202 9.03 -4.06 -19.70
C ASP A 202 8.78 -5.23 -20.66
N GLN A 203 8.89 -6.46 -20.17
CA GLN A 203 8.59 -7.67 -20.96
C GLN A 203 7.15 -7.64 -21.51
N HIS A 204 6.21 -7.15 -20.73
CA HIS A 204 4.80 -7.06 -21.11
C HIS A 204 4.41 -5.71 -21.73
N LYS A 205 5.37 -4.82 -21.97
CA LYS A 205 5.16 -3.48 -22.54
C LYS A 205 4.19 -2.64 -21.73
N ILE A 206 4.21 -2.80 -20.42
CA ILE A 206 3.46 -1.98 -19.47
C ILE A 206 4.31 -0.77 -19.09
N SER A 207 3.80 0.42 -19.34
CA SER A 207 4.53 1.65 -19.04
C SER A 207 4.65 1.88 -17.54
N TRP A 208 5.83 2.31 -17.08
CA TRP A 208 6.09 2.59 -15.68
C TRP A 208 7.07 3.74 -15.47
N ARG A 209 7.00 4.42 -14.33
CA ARG A 209 7.91 5.48 -13.87
C ARG A 209 7.98 5.52 -12.36
N CYS A 210 9.10 6.04 -11.84
CA CYS A 210 9.23 6.52 -10.46
C CYS A 210 9.13 8.04 -10.46
N TYR A 211 8.27 8.57 -9.59
CA TYR A 211 8.16 10.01 -9.35
C TYR A 211 8.69 10.32 -7.95
N ASN A 212 9.71 11.15 -7.89
CA ASN A 212 10.32 11.59 -6.65
C ASN A 212 9.54 12.79 -6.13
N LEU A 213 8.73 12.55 -5.10
CA LEU A 213 7.90 13.56 -4.45
C LEU A 213 8.73 14.27 -3.40
N GLY A 214 8.97 15.57 -3.57
CA GLY A 214 9.83 16.30 -2.68
C GLY A 214 9.50 17.78 -2.60
N LEU A 215 10.19 18.45 -1.68
CA LEU A 215 10.15 19.89 -1.54
C LEU A 215 11.13 20.58 -2.52
N GLY A 216 11.83 19.82 -3.36
CA GLY A 216 12.86 20.35 -4.27
C GLY A 216 14.12 20.83 -3.55
N LEU A 217 14.31 20.48 -2.30
CA LEU A 217 15.41 20.94 -1.47
C LEU A 217 16.66 20.03 -1.55
N GLY A 218 16.63 19.02 -2.40
CA GLY A 218 17.81 18.36 -2.94
C GLY A 218 18.74 17.66 -1.98
N SER A 219 18.29 16.63 -1.27
CA SER A 219 19.21 15.59 -0.80
C SER A 219 19.03 14.35 -1.66
N THR A 220 19.92 14.12 -2.61
CA THR A 220 19.87 12.95 -3.50
C THR A 220 20.16 11.64 -2.77
N SER A 221 20.86 11.66 -1.64
CA SER A 221 21.31 10.45 -0.95
C SER A 221 20.18 9.63 -0.34
N TRP A 222 19.13 10.26 0.17
CA TRP A 222 17.98 9.57 0.77
C TRP A 222 17.00 9.02 -0.28
N LEU A 223 16.76 9.77 -1.36
CA LEU A 223 15.96 9.28 -2.49
C LEU A 223 16.56 8.01 -3.10
N GLU A 224 17.89 7.88 -3.08
CA GLU A 224 18.57 6.69 -3.54
C GLU A 224 18.19 5.45 -2.70
N HIS A 225 18.03 5.60 -1.38
CA HIS A 225 17.65 4.50 -0.49
C HIS A 225 16.15 4.15 -0.58
N PHE A 226 15.29 5.14 -0.73
CA PHE A 226 13.84 4.91 -0.81
C PHE A 226 13.40 4.36 -2.17
N ASN A 227 14.14 4.61 -3.23
CA ASN A 227 13.92 3.98 -4.51
C ASN A 227 14.78 2.71 -4.65
N ALA A 228 14.22 1.57 -4.24
CA ALA A 228 14.95 0.30 -4.23
C ALA A 228 15.48 -0.14 -5.60
N LEU A 229 14.98 0.42 -6.71
CA LEU A 229 15.50 0.12 -8.04
C LEU A 229 16.93 0.66 -8.26
N ASN A 230 17.35 1.67 -7.48
CA ASN A 230 18.73 2.18 -7.52
C ASN A 230 19.77 1.14 -7.08
N PHE A 231 19.37 0.14 -6.30
CA PHE A 231 20.29 -0.94 -5.90
C PHE A 231 20.59 -1.93 -7.03
N PHE A 232 19.82 -1.89 -8.12
CA PHE A 232 20.00 -2.83 -9.22
C PHE A 232 20.87 -2.23 -10.32
N GLN A 233 21.94 -2.92 -10.69
CA GLN A 233 22.90 -2.51 -11.72
C GLN A 233 22.23 -2.15 -13.05
N LYS A 234 21.22 -2.90 -13.44
CA LYS A 234 20.49 -2.71 -14.69
C LYS A 234 19.76 -1.35 -14.76
N TRP A 235 19.33 -0.81 -13.61
CA TRP A 235 18.45 0.35 -13.55
C TRP A 235 19.16 1.65 -13.17
N GLN A 236 20.45 1.61 -12.79
CA GLN A 236 21.19 2.75 -12.23
C GLN A 236 21.14 4.06 -13.02
N ASN A 237 20.97 4.01 -14.32
CA ASN A 237 20.92 5.24 -15.16
C ASN A 237 19.65 5.23 -16.02
N ASP A 238 18.60 4.60 -15.57
CA ASP A 238 17.33 4.60 -16.30
C ASP A 238 16.57 5.89 -15.99
N ASP A 239 16.29 6.69 -17.03
CA ASP A 239 15.61 7.98 -16.90
C ASP A 239 14.24 7.87 -16.19
N ARG A 240 13.62 6.68 -16.23
CA ARG A 240 12.33 6.42 -15.59
C ARG A 240 12.37 6.44 -14.06
N LEU A 241 13.55 6.45 -13.44
CA LEU A 241 13.75 6.57 -12.01
C LEU A 241 13.79 8.01 -11.49
N GLN A 242 13.89 9.00 -12.39
CA GLN A 242 14.29 10.36 -12.05
C GLN A 242 13.20 11.42 -12.28
N PHE A 243 11.96 11.02 -12.49
CA PHE A 243 10.89 11.99 -12.67
C PHE A 243 10.59 12.73 -11.37
N SER A 244 10.32 14.02 -11.49
CA SER A 244 10.00 14.90 -10.36
C SER A 244 8.50 14.88 -10.01
N GLU A 245 8.13 15.55 -8.93
CA GLU A 245 6.74 15.82 -8.59
C GLU A 245 6.04 16.68 -9.66
N ASP A 246 6.75 17.64 -10.26
CA ASP A 246 6.20 18.44 -11.36
C ASP A 246 5.90 17.57 -12.59
N ASP A 247 6.75 16.58 -12.88
CA ASP A 247 6.48 15.63 -13.96
C ASP A 247 5.23 14.79 -13.68
N TYR A 248 5.01 14.37 -12.41
CA TYR A 248 3.78 13.69 -12.01
C TYR A 248 2.55 14.57 -12.26
N HIS A 249 2.60 15.85 -11.90
CA HIS A 249 1.51 16.80 -12.14
C HIS A 249 1.27 17.06 -13.62
N ASN A 250 2.34 17.14 -14.40
CA ASN A 250 2.28 17.32 -15.86
C ASN A 250 1.65 16.10 -16.53
N ASP A 251 2.07 14.88 -16.16
CA ASP A 251 1.51 13.64 -16.68
C ASP A 251 0.03 13.47 -16.33
N LEU A 252 -0.37 13.83 -15.11
CA LEU A 252 -1.78 13.84 -14.72
C LEU A 252 -2.61 14.81 -15.58
N SER A 253 -2.08 16.01 -15.80
CA SER A 253 -2.75 17.08 -16.54
C SER A 253 -2.85 16.76 -18.04
N ALA A 254 -1.82 16.15 -18.60
CA ALA A 254 -1.74 15.75 -20.00
C ALA A 254 -2.46 14.41 -20.29
N GLY A 255 -2.84 13.64 -19.25
CA GLY A 255 -3.39 12.30 -19.44
C GLY A 255 -2.36 11.27 -19.91
N THR A 256 -1.09 11.48 -19.58
CA THR A 256 0.05 10.63 -19.98
C THR A 256 0.64 9.84 -18.82
N LEU A 257 -0.09 9.77 -17.68
CA LEU A 257 0.33 8.96 -16.54
C LEU A 257 0.60 7.52 -16.97
N PRO A 258 1.75 6.91 -16.61
CA PRO A 258 2.05 5.53 -16.97
C PRO A 258 1.08 4.56 -16.27
N GLN A 259 1.03 3.33 -16.79
CA GLN A 259 0.17 2.28 -16.22
C GLN A 259 0.59 1.89 -14.78
N VAL A 260 1.90 1.98 -14.47
CA VAL A 260 2.42 1.75 -13.11
C VAL A 260 3.29 2.93 -12.71
N SER A 261 2.99 3.55 -11.57
CA SER A 261 3.71 4.68 -11.01
C SER A 261 4.18 4.35 -9.60
N PHE A 262 5.48 4.47 -9.36
CA PHE A 262 6.05 4.41 -8.02
C PHE A 262 6.21 5.85 -7.52
N LEU A 263 5.55 6.18 -6.42
CA LEU A 263 5.62 7.49 -5.80
C LEU A 263 6.59 7.39 -4.63
N ILE A 264 7.75 7.99 -4.77
CA ILE A 264 8.84 7.94 -3.79
C ILE A 264 8.88 9.27 -3.07
N THR A 265 8.61 9.29 -1.78
CA THR A 265 8.71 10.51 -0.96
C THR A 265 10.13 10.76 -0.50
N GLU A 266 10.56 12.01 -0.52
CA GLU A 266 11.81 12.38 0.13
C GLU A 266 11.67 12.32 1.66
N GLU A 267 12.80 12.29 2.36
CA GLU A 267 12.87 12.09 3.81
C GLU A 267 11.94 13.01 4.61
N LEU A 268 11.99 14.31 4.36
CA LEU A 268 11.25 15.31 5.15
C LEU A 268 9.73 15.17 5.13
N ILE A 269 9.19 14.44 4.16
CA ILE A 269 7.76 14.22 3.98
C ILE A 269 7.41 12.73 3.92
N SER A 270 8.34 11.85 4.32
CA SER A 270 8.16 10.40 4.31
C SER A 270 7.36 9.89 5.50
N GLU A 271 7.15 10.71 6.53
CA GLU A 271 6.60 10.37 7.85
C GLU A 271 7.56 9.54 8.72
N HIS A 272 8.78 9.25 8.22
CA HIS A 272 9.76 8.49 9.00
C HIS A 272 10.10 9.22 10.32
N PRO A 273 9.99 8.57 11.47
CA PRO A 273 10.46 9.15 12.73
C PRO A 273 11.93 9.60 12.65
N PRO A 274 12.32 10.71 13.26
CA PRO A 274 11.50 11.58 14.12
C PRO A 274 10.82 12.74 13.38
N LEU A 275 10.54 12.61 12.09
CA LEU A 275 9.99 13.69 11.27
C LEU A 275 8.49 13.89 11.52
N ASN A 276 7.99 15.04 11.04
CA ASN A 276 6.62 15.44 11.26
C ASN A 276 5.64 14.63 10.42
N ILE A 277 4.82 13.80 11.06
CA ILE A 277 3.79 13.00 10.37
C ILE A 277 2.73 13.86 9.66
N GLN A 278 2.51 15.11 10.10
CA GLN A 278 1.52 15.97 9.46
C GLN A 278 1.97 16.47 8.08
N ASP A 279 3.28 16.64 7.89
CA ASP A 279 3.84 17.07 6.59
C ASP A 279 3.69 15.94 5.55
N GLY A 280 3.95 14.70 5.92
CA GLY A 280 3.72 13.54 5.05
C GLY A 280 2.24 13.31 4.78
N GLN A 281 1.39 13.38 5.81
CA GLN A 281 -0.06 13.26 5.65
C GLN A 281 -0.62 14.34 4.70
N GLN A 282 -0.15 15.59 4.82
CA GLN A 282 -0.55 16.67 3.91
C GLN A 282 -0.06 16.42 2.49
N LYS A 283 1.19 15.95 2.32
CA LYS A 283 1.73 15.60 1.00
C LYS A 283 0.90 14.52 0.34
N MET A 284 0.56 13.44 1.05
CA MET A 284 -0.30 12.39 0.51
C MET A 284 -1.70 12.89 0.17
N ALA A 285 -2.25 13.81 0.97
CA ALA A 285 -3.53 14.43 0.68
C ALA A 285 -3.50 15.19 -0.65
N ASP A 286 -2.46 15.97 -0.90
CA ASP A 286 -2.30 16.78 -2.11
C ASP A 286 -2.10 15.89 -3.36
N VAL A 287 -1.23 14.89 -3.26
CA VAL A 287 -0.94 13.93 -4.34
C VAL A 287 -2.20 13.17 -4.75
N ILE A 288 -2.94 12.64 -3.77
CA ILE A 288 -4.16 11.86 -4.03
C ILE A 288 -5.30 12.78 -4.52
N ALA A 289 -5.44 13.99 -4.00
CA ALA A 289 -6.46 14.94 -4.47
C ALA A 289 -6.26 15.31 -5.96
N LYS A 290 -5.00 15.55 -6.38
CA LYS A 290 -4.69 15.80 -7.79
C LYS A 290 -4.98 14.60 -8.69
N LEU A 291 -4.64 13.38 -8.25
CA LEU A 291 -5.00 12.16 -8.95
C LEU A 291 -6.53 12.08 -9.14
N MET A 292 -7.31 12.27 -8.07
CA MET A 292 -8.76 12.10 -8.08
C MET A 292 -9.48 13.15 -8.95
N THR A 293 -8.86 14.27 -9.22
CA THR A 293 -9.37 15.31 -10.13
C THR A 293 -8.89 15.16 -11.57
N SER A 294 -7.96 14.25 -11.84
CA SER A 294 -7.39 14.03 -13.16
C SER A 294 -8.25 13.14 -14.06
N SER A 295 -7.96 13.14 -15.36
CA SER A 295 -8.56 12.23 -16.34
C SER A 295 -8.24 10.76 -16.07
N ALA A 296 -7.10 10.45 -15.47
CA ALA A 296 -6.71 9.09 -15.08
C ALA A 296 -7.71 8.46 -14.09
N TRP A 297 -8.25 9.27 -13.16
CA TRP A 297 -9.29 8.84 -12.22
C TRP A 297 -10.68 8.79 -12.87
N THR A 298 -11.05 9.83 -13.62
CA THR A 298 -12.40 9.98 -14.17
C THR A 298 -12.70 9.02 -15.31
N SER A 299 -11.70 8.62 -16.10
CA SER A 299 -11.86 7.63 -17.19
C SER A 299 -12.27 6.25 -16.65
N SER A 300 -11.77 5.85 -15.50
CA SER A 300 -12.18 4.60 -14.84
C SER A 300 -13.61 4.68 -14.26
N ALA A 301 -14.08 5.86 -13.87
CA ALA A 301 -15.42 6.05 -13.32
C ALA A 301 -16.52 6.09 -14.39
N THR A 302 -16.24 6.62 -15.57
CA THR A 302 -17.20 6.71 -16.69
C THR A 302 -17.45 5.35 -17.36
N ASP A 303 -16.48 4.45 -17.35
CA ASP A 303 -16.64 3.12 -17.94
C ASP A 303 -17.63 2.26 -17.13
N HIS A 304 -17.68 2.42 -15.82
CA HIS A 304 -18.67 1.76 -14.95
C HIS A 304 -20.11 2.28 -15.15
N THR A 305 -20.29 3.53 -15.53
CA THR A 305 -21.63 4.11 -15.79
C THR A 305 -22.17 3.70 -17.16
N THR A 306 -21.31 3.63 -18.16
CA THR A 306 -21.69 3.21 -19.54
C THR A 306 -22.03 1.73 -19.60
N GLN A 307 -21.32 0.86 -18.86
CA GLN A 307 -21.69 -0.56 -18.75
C GLN A 307 -23.03 -0.77 -18.05
N LYS A 308 -23.36 0.07 -17.06
CA LYS A 308 -24.64 -0.01 -16.35
C LYS A 308 -25.82 0.42 -17.20
N GLN A 309 -25.61 1.32 -18.16
CA GLN A 309 -26.63 1.73 -19.14
C GLN A 309 -26.81 0.69 -20.26
N ARG A 310 -25.74 0.05 -20.74
CA ARG A 310 -25.83 -1.02 -21.77
C ARG A 310 -26.56 -2.25 -21.24
N ASN A 311 -26.40 -2.61 -19.97
CA ASN A 311 -27.10 -3.75 -19.36
C ASN A 311 -28.57 -3.46 -18.98
N ARG A 312 -29.04 -2.21 -19.05
CA ARG A 312 -30.46 -1.85 -18.86
C ARG A 312 -31.25 -1.78 -20.16
N GLY A 313 -30.57 -1.79 -21.31
CA GLY A 313 -31.20 -1.67 -22.62
C GLY A 313 -31.56 -2.99 -23.31
N SER A 314 -31.26 -4.13 -22.70
CA SER A 314 -31.58 -5.46 -23.26
C SER A 314 -32.51 -6.26 -22.34
N SER A 315 -33.71 -5.76 -22.14
CA SER A 315 -34.84 -6.64 -21.77
C SER A 315 -35.60 -6.98 -23.03
N PRO A 316 -35.76 -8.25 -23.40
CA PRO A 316 -36.64 -8.62 -24.48
C PRO A 316 -38.08 -8.37 -24.04
N VAL A 317 -38.79 -7.57 -24.82
CA VAL A 317 -40.24 -7.54 -24.81
C VAL A 317 -40.70 -8.75 -25.57
N GLY A 318 -41.42 -9.62 -24.90
CA GLY A 318 -42.04 -10.79 -25.51
C GLY A 318 -42.65 -11.68 -24.41
#